data_f7741141dee97fe1fe8bbdc3b02ffb26
#
_entry.id   f7741141dee97fe1fe8bbdc3b02ffb26
#
_cell.length_a   1.000
_cell.length_b   1.000
_cell.length_c   1.000
_cell.angle_alpha   90.00
_cell.angle_beta   90.00
_cell.angle_gamma   90.00
#
_symmetry.space_group_name_H-M   'P 1'
#
loop_
_entity.id
_entity.type
_entity.pdbx_description
1 polymer ?
#
loop_
_entity_poly.entity_id
_entity_poly.type
_entity_poly.pdbx_seq_one_letter_code
_entity_poly.pdbx_strand_id
1 'polypeptide(L)'
;MLRTNRPAAETPESAGVERIAACFFGPKDRLMDPQSTSEWEAPSLYQGKENLPEALWSDLAGLKPEEVCRRAGVSYEPSQGYRLPLLGHEYLIEPGERQIDHGGEAPLAGFRAGLVMLTYLARASDEGLSGRMVTERELKGGDLFFQGPHALSKGPVLKRFKRDAAGFLEKARHLWGAAPVDMGDAAFRLLALPKALVYYTLYEEDDEFPARLVVTFDASLDRHLPLDAILALVNLMTERLAK
;
A
#
# COMPACT_ATOMS: atom_id res chain seq x y z
N MET A 1 -26.10 -46.78 -6.51
CA MET A 1 -26.34 -45.33 -6.66
C MET A 1 -25.14 -44.60 -6.13
N LEU A 2 -24.19 -44.28 -7.02
CA LEU A 2 -22.96 -43.56 -6.70
C LEU A 2 -23.22 -42.06 -6.89
N ARG A 3 -23.13 -41.28 -5.82
CA ARG A 3 -23.17 -39.82 -5.87
C ARG A 3 -21.77 -39.31 -6.26
N THR A 4 -21.65 -38.78 -7.47
CA THR A 4 -20.48 -38.05 -7.93
C THR A 4 -20.44 -36.67 -7.26
N ASN A 5 -19.42 -36.47 -6.42
CA ASN A 5 -19.10 -35.17 -5.84
C ASN A 5 -18.45 -34.32 -6.94
N ARG A 6 -19.12 -33.28 -7.43
CA ARG A 6 -18.52 -32.23 -8.25
C ARG A 6 -17.79 -31.25 -7.32
N PRO A 7 -16.52 -30.89 -7.60
CA PRO A 7 -15.88 -29.80 -6.90
C PRO A 7 -16.58 -28.48 -7.22
N ALA A 8 -16.71 -27.63 -6.20
CA ALA A 8 -17.25 -26.26 -6.31
C ALA A 8 -16.39 -25.44 -7.28
N ALA A 9 -17.03 -24.71 -8.18
CA ALA A 9 -16.37 -23.78 -9.08
C ALA A 9 -15.71 -22.66 -8.26
N GLU A 10 -14.40 -22.46 -8.42
CA GLU A 10 -13.66 -21.32 -7.88
C GLU A 10 -14.23 -20.02 -8.45
N THR A 11 -14.54 -19.09 -7.57
CA THR A 11 -15.00 -17.75 -7.98
C THR A 11 -13.80 -16.94 -8.52
N PRO A 12 -13.98 -16.09 -9.54
CA PRO A 12 -12.88 -15.28 -10.13
C PRO A 12 -12.14 -14.38 -9.13
N GLU A 13 -12.74 -14.12 -7.98
CA GLU A 13 -12.16 -13.30 -6.90
C GLU A 13 -10.98 -13.98 -6.17
N SER A 14 -11.01 -15.31 -6.01
CA SER A 14 -9.95 -16.04 -5.30
C SER A 14 -8.66 -16.17 -6.13
N ALA A 15 -8.78 -16.29 -7.45
CA ALA A 15 -7.63 -16.41 -8.34
C ALA A 15 -6.77 -15.14 -8.45
N GLY A 16 -7.36 -13.95 -8.23
CA GLY A 16 -6.66 -12.67 -8.26
C GLY A 16 -5.79 -12.43 -7.03
N VAL A 17 -6.26 -12.85 -5.85
CA VAL A 17 -5.55 -12.67 -4.57
C VAL A 17 -4.31 -13.56 -4.50
N GLU A 18 -4.39 -14.81 -4.94
CA GLU A 18 -3.24 -15.72 -4.98
C GLU A 18 -2.15 -15.26 -5.95
N ARG A 19 -2.52 -14.63 -7.08
CA ARG A 19 -1.55 -14.11 -8.06
C ARG A 19 -0.76 -12.92 -7.55
N ILE A 20 -1.37 -12.05 -6.77
CA ILE A 20 -0.68 -10.86 -6.21
C ILE A 20 0.21 -11.28 -5.05
N ALA A 21 -0.24 -12.20 -4.19
CA ALA A 21 0.57 -12.76 -3.11
C ALA A 21 1.85 -13.44 -3.65
N ALA A 22 1.76 -14.14 -4.78
CA ALA A 22 2.92 -14.78 -5.43
C ALA A 22 3.99 -13.79 -5.90
N CYS A 23 3.63 -12.51 -6.14
CA CYS A 23 4.57 -11.46 -6.53
C CYS A 23 5.37 -10.89 -5.34
N PHE A 24 4.93 -11.13 -4.10
CA PHE A 24 5.60 -10.65 -2.89
C PHE A 24 6.59 -11.66 -2.31
N PHE A 25 6.48 -12.94 -2.67
CA PHE A 25 7.26 -14.04 -2.09
C PHE A 25 8.00 -14.79 -3.17
N GLY A 26 9.33 -14.76 -3.11
CA GLY A 26 10.17 -15.69 -3.84
C GLY A 26 9.91 -17.16 -3.41
N PRO A 27 10.47 -18.16 -4.12
CA PRO A 27 10.21 -19.57 -3.87
C PRO A 27 10.45 -19.96 -2.42
N LYS A 28 9.54 -20.77 -1.87
CA LYS A 28 9.37 -21.15 -0.45
C LYS A 28 10.48 -22.03 0.16
N ASP A 29 11.68 -22.07 -0.37
CA ASP A 29 12.72 -22.98 0.07
C ASP A 29 13.95 -22.29 0.69
N ARG A 30 13.74 -21.62 1.86
CA ARG A 30 14.82 -21.44 2.86
C ARG A 30 14.20 -21.32 4.25
N LEU A 31 14.43 -22.34 5.06
CA LEU A 31 14.25 -22.28 6.52
C LEU A 31 15.15 -21.16 7.04
N MET A 32 14.56 -20.09 7.55
CA MET A 32 15.30 -18.95 8.12
C MET A 32 15.73 -19.27 9.55
N ASP A 33 17.00 -19.04 9.83
CA ASP A 33 17.59 -19.03 11.18
C ASP A 33 16.98 -17.87 12.00
N PRO A 34 16.38 -18.11 13.17
CA PRO A 34 15.71 -17.09 13.98
C PRO A 34 16.65 -16.00 14.55
N GLN A 35 17.97 -16.11 14.38
CA GLN A 35 18.95 -15.17 14.94
C GLN A 35 19.60 -14.24 13.93
N SER A 36 19.23 -14.30 12.65
CA SER A 36 19.75 -13.39 11.65
C SER A 36 18.92 -12.10 11.61
N THR A 37 19.39 -11.06 12.28
CA THR A 37 18.95 -9.67 12.10
C THR A 37 19.54 -9.05 10.82
N SER A 38 19.73 -9.83 9.75
CA SER A 38 20.14 -9.27 8.47
C SER A 38 19.01 -8.42 7.91
N GLU A 39 19.30 -7.13 7.69
CA GLU A 39 18.46 -6.23 6.94
C GLU A 39 18.00 -6.96 5.66
N TRP A 40 16.69 -7.20 5.56
CA TRP A 40 16.11 -7.82 4.37
C TRP A 40 16.19 -6.83 3.22
N GLU A 41 17.30 -6.86 2.49
CA GLU A 41 17.37 -6.17 1.19
C GLU A 41 16.45 -6.92 0.23
N ALA A 42 15.38 -6.27 -0.19
CA ALA A 42 14.52 -6.79 -1.25
C ALA A 42 15.42 -7.16 -2.45
N PRO A 43 15.29 -8.37 -3.01
CA PRO A 43 16.08 -8.77 -4.16
C PRO A 43 16.02 -7.69 -5.25
N SER A 44 17.13 -7.43 -5.92
CA SER A 44 17.26 -6.41 -6.98
C SER A 44 16.19 -6.50 -8.08
N LEU A 45 15.55 -7.67 -8.22
CA LEU A 45 14.44 -7.96 -9.12
C LEU A 45 13.17 -7.10 -8.87
N TYR A 46 13.05 -6.44 -7.72
CA TYR A 46 11.86 -5.67 -7.34
C TYR A 46 12.13 -4.16 -7.24
N GLN A 47 13.21 -3.67 -7.84
CA GLN A 47 13.61 -2.26 -7.71
C GLN A 47 13.07 -1.34 -8.82
N GLY A 48 12.57 -1.87 -9.93
CA GLY A 48 12.11 -1.08 -11.07
C GLY A 48 10.65 -1.34 -11.47
N LYS A 49 10.02 -0.37 -12.14
CA LYS A 49 8.67 -0.49 -12.71
C LYS A 49 8.54 -1.56 -13.78
N GLU A 50 9.64 -1.88 -14.45
CA GLU A 50 9.74 -2.91 -15.50
C GLU A 50 9.45 -4.34 -15.02
N ASN A 51 9.49 -4.53 -13.70
CA ASN A 51 9.23 -5.84 -13.08
C ASN A 51 7.76 -6.01 -12.60
N LEU A 52 6.87 -5.05 -12.90
CA LEU A 52 5.47 -5.18 -12.55
C LEU A 52 4.81 -6.33 -13.33
N PRO A 53 4.02 -7.20 -12.64
CA PRO A 53 3.36 -8.32 -13.29
C PRO A 53 2.50 -7.88 -14.47
N GLU A 54 2.64 -8.57 -15.61
CA GLU A 54 1.86 -8.30 -16.81
C GLU A 54 0.36 -8.38 -16.56
N ALA A 55 -0.06 -9.28 -15.66
CA ALA A 55 -1.46 -9.43 -15.29
C ALA A 55 -2.09 -8.14 -14.76
N LEU A 56 -1.35 -7.33 -13.98
CA LEU A 56 -1.87 -6.05 -13.47
C LEU A 56 -2.14 -5.04 -14.58
N TRP A 57 -1.25 -4.99 -15.57
CA TRP A 57 -1.42 -4.14 -16.74
C TRP A 57 -2.60 -4.58 -17.59
N SER A 58 -2.71 -5.89 -17.85
CA SER A 58 -3.78 -6.48 -18.66
C SER A 58 -5.14 -6.34 -17.98
N ASP A 59 -5.20 -6.55 -16.65
CA ASP A 59 -6.43 -6.38 -15.86
C ASP A 59 -6.93 -4.93 -15.97
N LEU A 60 -6.04 -3.94 -15.83
CA LEU A 60 -6.41 -2.54 -15.93
C LEU A 60 -6.78 -2.14 -17.38
N ALA A 61 -6.01 -2.59 -18.38
CA ALA A 61 -6.28 -2.28 -19.79
C ALA A 61 -7.61 -2.87 -20.30
N GLY A 62 -8.08 -3.95 -19.67
CA GLY A 62 -9.38 -4.59 -19.96
C GLY A 62 -10.59 -3.84 -19.40
N LEU A 63 -10.41 -2.83 -18.55
CA LEU A 63 -11.49 -2.07 -17.93
C LEU A 63 -11.85 -0.84 -18.76
N LYS A 64 -13.11 -0.41 -18.66
CA LYS A 64 -13.55 0.85 -19.27
C LYS A 64 -13.02 2.04 -18.47
N PRO A 65 -12.33 3.00 -19.11
CA PRO A 65 -11.75 4.14 -18.40
C PRO A 65 -12.76 4.94 -17.56
N GLU A 66 -13.99 5.12 -18.05
CA GLU A 66 -15.03 5.85 -17.33
C GLU A 66 -15.40 5.15 -16.01
N GLU A 67 -15.42 3.80 -16.01
CA GLU A 67 -15.71 3.01 -14.82
C GLU A 67 -14.56 3.10 -13.82
N VAL A 68 -13.31 2.99 -14.27
CA VAL A 68 -12.13 3.14 -13.44
C VAL A 68 -12.10 4.54 -12.80
N CYS A 69 -12.30 5.59 -13.61
CA CYS A 69 -12.30 6.98 -13.12
C CYS A 69 -13.34 7.19 -12.03
N ARG A 70 -14.55 6.71 -12.24
CA ARG A 70 -15.65 6.83 -11.27
C ARG A 70 -15.32 6.10 -9.95
N ARG A 71 -14.86 4.85 -10.02
CA ARG A 71 -14.52 4.04 -8.84
C ARG A 71 -13.30 4.57 -8.11
N ALA A 72 -12.23 4.87 -8.82
CA ALA A 72 -10.96 5.30 -8.24
C ALA A 72 -10.92 6.80 -7.87
N GLY A 73 -11.87 7.61 -8.35
CA GLY A 73 -11.86 9.06 -8.12
C GLY A 73 -10.72 9.76 -8.87
N VAL A 74 -10.44 9.35 -10.10
CA VAL A 74 -9.34 9.84 -10.95
C VAL A 74 -9.86 10.35 -12.29
N SER A 75 -9.00 10.96 -13.10
CA SER A 75 -9.28 11.32 -14.48
C SER A 75 -8.49 10.46 -15.46
N TYR A 76 -8.98 10.40 -16.70
CA TYR A 76 -8.33 9.69 -17.80
C TYR A 76 -8.35 10.58 -19.06
N GLU A 77 -7.23 10.65 -19.73
CA GLU A 77 -7.08 11.28 -21.04
C GLU A 77 -6.50 10.27 -22.03
N PRO A 78 -7.12 10.07 -23.22
CA PRO A 78 -6.66 9.05 -24.19
C PRO A 78 -5.20 9.16 -24.61
N SER A 79 -4.63 10.36 -24.54
CA SER A 79 -3.22 10.62 -24.93
C SER A 79 -2.23 10.53 -23.77
N GLN A 80 -2.69 10.41 -22.51
CA GLN A 80 -1.85 10.47 -21.32
C GLN A 80 -2.14 9.35 -20.31
N GLY A 81 -3.27 8.65 -20.46
CA GLY A 81 -3.70 7.64 -19.51
C GLY A 81 -4.39 8.19 -18.25
N TYR A 82 -4.32 7.44 -17.17
CA TYR A 82 -4.89 7.81 -15.87
C TYR A 82 -4.01 8.78 -15.12
N ARG A 83 -4.60 9.83 -14.57
CA ARG A 83 -3.95 10.80 -13.70
C ARG A 83 -4.26 10.43 -12.24
N LEU A 84 -3.29 9.87 -11.54
CA LEU A 84 -3.44 9.31 -10.19
C LEU A 84 -2.52 10.01 -9.19
N PRO A 85 -3.05 10.66 -8.14
CA PRO A 85 -2.24 11.10 -7.02
C PRO A 85 -1.85 9.92 -6.12
N LEU A 86 -0.57 9.81 -5.80
CA LEU A 86 -0.03 8.89 -4.80
C LEU A 86 0.94 9.64 -3.90
N LEU A 87 0.67 9.64 -2.58
CA LEU A 87 1.52 10.27 -1.56
C LEU A 87 1.87 11.74 -1.90
N GLY A 88 0.86 12.54 -2.27
CA GLY A 88 1.03 13.95 -2.58
C GLY A 88 1.67 14.27 -3.94
N HIS A 89 2.03 13.26 -4.73
CA HIS A 89 2.59 13.42 -6.08
C HIS A 89 1.66 12.86 -7.13
N GLU A 90 1.68 13.46 -8.32
CA GLU A 90 0.86 13.02 -9.45
C GLU A 90 1.64 12.08 -10.38
N TYR A 91 0.98 11.00 -10.79
CA TYR A 91 1.48 10.03 -11.75
C TYR A 91 0.52 9.88 -12.92
N LEU A 92 1.07 9.64 -14.11
CA LEU A 92 0.34 9.31 -15.33
C LEU A 92 0.56 7.83 -15.62
N ILE A 93 -0.52 7.07 -15.76
CA ILE A 93 -0.48 5.63 -15.95
C ILE A 93 -1.15 5.29 -17.29
N GLU A 94 -0.36 4.85 -18.25
CA GLU A 94 -0.83 4.37 -19.56
C GLU A 94 -0.75 2.84 -19.62
N PRO A 95 -1.88 2.13 -19.42
CA PRO A 95 -1.87 0.68 -19.35
C PRO A 95 -1.47 -0.02 -20.65
N GLY A 96 -1.84 0.55 -21.81
CA GLY A 96 -1.53 0.00 -23.14
C GLY A 96 -0.03 -0.03 -23.40
N GLU A 97 0.66 1.05 -23.04
CA GLU A 97 2.10 1.19 -23.18
C GLU A 97 2.88 0.66 -21.97
N ARG A 98 2.17 0.19 -20.91
CA ARG A 98 2.76 -0.28 -19.65
C ARG A 98 3.69 0.77 -19.03
N GLN A 99 3.27 2.03 -19.07
CA GLN A 99 4.08 3.15 -18.66
C GLN A 99 3.51 3.83 -17.43
N ILE A 100 4.41 4.21 -16.52
CA ILE A 100 4.11 5.10 -15.38
C ILE A 100 5.07 6.25 -15.46
N ASP A 101 4.56 7.42 -15.77
CA ASP A 101 5.28 8.67 -15.76
C ASP A 101 4.93 9.49 -14.53
N HIS A 102 5.75 10.45 -14.21
CA HIS A 102 5.53 11.34 -13.08
C HIS A 102 5.65 12.80 -13.52
N GLY A 103 4.84 13.65 -12.90
CA GLY A 103 4.90 15.10 -13.08
C GLY A 103 5.91 15.74 -12.14
N GLY A 104 6.69 16.69 -12.63
CA GLY A 104 7.55 17.54 -11.82
C GLY A 104 8.56 16.80 -10.94
N GLU A 105 8.54 17.09 -9.64
CA GLU A 105 9.46 16.55 -8.64
C GLU A 105 9.03 15.20 -8.04
N ALA A 106 8.00 14.55 -8.60
CA ALA A 106 7.55 13.26 -8.10
C ALA A 106 8.68 12.21 -8.20
N PRO A 107 8.88 11.35 -7.19
CA PRO A 107 9.86 10.28 -7.26
C PRO A 107 9.51 9.29 -8.36
N LEU A 108 10.52 8.73 -9.03
CA LEU A 108 10.32 7.61 -9.97
C LEU A 108 9.50 6.50 -9.30
N ALA A 109 8.53 5.96 -10.03
CA ALA A 109 7.72 4.86 -9.55
C ALA A 109 8.55 3.57 -9.55
N GLY A 110 9.00 3.17 -8.36
CA GLY A 110 9.56 1.83 -8.16
C GLY A 110 8.45 0.77 -8.12
N PHE A 111 8.85 -0.51 -8.02
CA PHE A 111 7.94 -1.66 -8.02
C PHE A 111 6.74 -1.51 -7.07
N ARG A 112 6.98 -1.17 -5.79
CA ARG A 112 5.88 -1.04 -4.80
C ARG A 112 4.89 0.07 -5.15
N ALA A 113 5.39 1.21 -5.60
CA ALA A 113 4.51 2.31 -6.01
C ALA A 113 3.66 1.92 -7.21
N GLY A 114 4.26 1.31 -8.24
CA GLY A 114 3.55 0.81 -9.41
C GLY A 114 2.51 -0.25 -9.06
N LEU A 115 2.87 -1.22 -8.20
CA LEU A 115 1.95 -2.26 -7.73
C LEU A 115 0.72 -1.64 -7.04
N VAL A 116 0.94 -0.71 -6.11
CA VAL A 116 -0.15 -0.03 -5.39
C VAL A 116 -1.04 0.75 -6.36
N MET A 117 -0.46 1.50 -7.29
CA MET A 117 -1.20 2.31 -8.25
C MET A 117 -2.05 1.46 -9.19
N LEU A 118 -1.47 0.43 -9.82
CA LEU A 118 -2.20 -0.44 -10.74
C LEU A 118 -3.31 -1.22 -10.03
N THR A 119 -3.02 -1.74 -8.84
CA THR A 119 -4.02 -2.45 -8.03
C THR A 119 -5.16 -1.55 -7.62
N TYR A 120 -4.86 -0.31 -7.20
CA TYR A 120 -5.88 0.67 -6.83
C TYR A 120 -6.79 1.01 -8.02
N LEU A 121 -6.23 1.34 -9.18
CA LEU A 121 -7.02 1.65 -10.38
C LEU A 121 -7.92 0.48 -10.79
N ALA A 122 -7.39 -0.74 -10.72
CA ALA A 122 -8.15 -1.93 -11.11
C ALA A 122 -9.25 -2.30 -10.11
N ARG A 123 -9.06 -2.03 -8.80
CA ARG A 123 -9.92 -2.60 -7.73
C ARG A 123 -10.68 -1.61 -6.87
N ALA A 124 -10.40 -0.31 -6.94
CA ALA A 124 -11.11 0.68 -6.14
C ALA A 124 -12.63 0.55 -6.31
N SER A 125 -13.39 0.68 -5.21
CA SER A 125 -14.84 0.63 -5.21
C SER A 125 -15.45 2.03 -5.31
N ASP A 126 -16.76 2.10 -5.53
CA ASP A 126 -17.52 3.35 -5.52
C ASP A 126 -17.67 3.97 -4.12
N GLU A 127 -17.44 3.18 -3.08
CA GLU A 127 -17.57 3.64 -1.71
C GLU A 127 -16.65 4.84 -1.43
N GLY A 128 -17.12 5.79 -0.66
CA GLY A 128 -16.32 6.90 -0.13
C GLY A 128 -15.61 6.51 1.16
N LEU A 129 -14.91 7.48 1.76
CA LEU A 129 -14.35 7.31 3.09
C LEU A 129 -15.47 7.09 4.11
N SER A 130 -15.25 6.12 5.01
CA SER A 130 -16.22 5.78 6.06
C SER A 130 -16.21 6.78 7.23
N GLY A 131 -15.12 7.51 7.41
CA GLY A 131 -14.87 8.38 8.56
C GLY A 131 -14.57 7.62 9.86
N ARG A 132 -14.50 6.29 9.84
CA ARG A 132 -14.15 5.45 10.99
C ARG A 132 -12.70 4.98 10.90
N MET A 133 -11.94 5.26 11.94
CA MET A 133 -10.55 4.83 12.05
C MET A 133 -10.48 3.40 12.57
N VAL A 134 -9.64 2.56 11.95
CA VAL A 134 -9.40 1.16 12.32
C VAL A 134 -7.92 0.82 12.28
N THR A 135 -7.53 -0.20 13.03
CA THR A 135 -6.21 -0.82 12.92
C THR A 135 -6.15 -1.79 11.75
N GLU A 136 -4.94 -2.23 11.39
CA GLU A 136 -4.73 -3.25 10.36
C GLU A 136 -5.49 -4.56 10.64
N ARG A 137 -5.69 -4.90 11.93
CA ARG A 137 -6.37 -6.14 12.33
C ARG A 137 -7.88 -6.08 12.18
N GLU A 138 -8.46 -4.89 12.19
CA GLU A 138 -9.90 -4.68 12.03
C GLU A 138 -10.33 -4.62 10.56
N LEU A 139 -9.40 -4.52 9.61
CA LEU A 139 -9.68 -4.70 8.20
C LEU A 139 -10.11 -6.15 7.93
N LYS A 140 -10.95 -6.38 6.93
CA LYS A 140 -11.47 -7.72 6.63
C LYS A 140 -10.34 -8.71 6.35
N GLY A 141 -10.16 -9.70 7.24
CA GLY A 141 -9.07 -10.68 7.17
C GLY A 141 -7.71 -10.18 7.67
N GLY A 142 -7.63 -8.94 8.14
CA GLY A 142 -6.39 -8.30 8.57
C GLY A 142 -5.78 -8.93 9.81
N ASP A 143 -6.60 -9.45 10.73
CA ASP A 143 -6.16 -10.15 11.93
C ASP A 143 -5.31 -11.40 11.65
N LEU A 144 -5.59 -12.10 10.55
CA LEU A 144 -4.81 -13.25 10.08
C LEU A 144 -3.67 -12.83 9.17
N PHE A 145 -3.88 -11.82 8.33
CA PHE A 145 -2.89 -11.42 7.34
C PHE A 145 -1.69 -10.67 7.95
N PHE A 146 -1.93 -9.65 8.79
CA PHE A 146 -0.87 -8.79 9.32
C PHE A 146 -0.12 -9.42 10.50
N GLN A 147 0.41 -10.64 10.30
CA GLN A 147 1.19 -11.38 11.28
C GLN A 147 2.53 -11.85 10.71
N GLY A 148 3.51 -12.07 11.58
CA GLY A 148 4.82 -12.58 11.17
C GLY A 148 5.45 -11.71 10.07
N PRO A 149 5.80 -12.30 8.92
CA PRO A 149 6.46 -11.56 7.82
C PRO A 149 5.57 -10.49 7.17
N HIS A 150 4.25 -10.52 7.40
CA HIS A 150 3.31 -9.53 6.91
C HIS A 150 3.01 -8.43 7.94
N ALA A 151 3.64 -8.42 9.10
CA ALA A 151 3.49 -7.35 10.05
C ALA A 151 3.93 -6.02 9.44
N LEU A 152 3.19 -4.94 9.74
CA LEU A 152 3.53 -3.60 9.25
C LEU A 152 4.93 -3.20 9.72
N SER A 153 5.79 -2.76 8.81
CA SER A 153 7.14 -2.31 9.11
C SER A 153 7.09 -0.97 9.83
N LYS A 154 7.38 -0.96 11.13
CA LYS A 154 7.38 0.24 11.99
C LYS A 154 8.79 0.62 12.45
N GLY A 155 9.69 -0.35 12.47
CA GLY A 155 11.05 -0.22 13.01
C GLY A 155 11.90 0.92 12.44
N PRO A 156 11.98 1.10 11.11
CA PRO A 156 12.77 2.17 10.51
C PRO A 156 12.35 3.57 10.97
N VAL A 157 11.03 3.84 11.06
CA VAL A 157 10.49 5.12 11.56
C VAL A 157 10.81 5.29 13.03
N LEU A 158 10.59 4.26 13.86
CA LEU A 158 10.93 4.31 15.27
C LEU A 158 12.43 4.53 15.51
N LYS A 159 13.30 3.86 14.75
CA LYS A 159 14.75 4.06 14.84
C LYS A 159 15.15 5.53 14.62
N ARG A 160 14.44 6.23 13.70
CA ARG A 160 14.73 7.62 13.36
C ARG A 160 14.12 8.63 14.31
N PHE A 161 12.84 8.43 14.70
CA PHE A 161 12.02 9.45 15.33
C PHE A 161 11.60 9.12 16.77
N LYS A 162 12.21 8.14 17.43
CA LYS A 162 11.81 7.67 18.76
C LYS A 162 11.75 8.74 19.86
N ARG A 163 12.44 9.88 19.67
CA ARG A 163 12.48 11.07 20.55
C ARG A 163 12.44 12.35 19.73
N ASP A 164 11.80 12.36 18.58
CA ASP A 164 11.75 13.50 17.65
C ASP A 164 10.37 13.60 16.99
N ALA A 165 9.37 13.86 17.81
CA ALA A 165 7.98 14.06 17.39
C ALA A 165 7.85 15.21 16.39
N ALA A 166 8.59 16.30 16.61
CA ALA A 166 8.57 17.47 15.73
C ALA A 166 9.14 17.15 14.35
N GLY A 167 10.31 16.49 14.30
CA GLY A 167 10.93 16.07 13.04
C GLY A 167 10.09 15.04 12.28
N PHE A 168 9.37 14.18 12.99
CA PHE A 168 8.43 13.24 12.38
C PHE A 168 7.30 13.95 11.62
N LEU A 169 6.67 14.95 12.22
CA LEU A 169 5.61 15.76 11.58
C LEU A 169 6.16 16.60 10.41
N GLU A 170 7.30 17.27 10.64
CA GLU A 170 7.93 18.09 9.61
C GLU A 170 8.29 17.28 8.38
N LYS A 171 8.88 16.09 8.58
CA LYS A 171 9.22 15.17 7.49
C LYS A 171 8.00 14.74 6.70
N ALA A 172 6.92 14.33 7.37
CA ALA A 172 5.68 13.91 6.71
C ALA A 172 5.02 15.07 5.92
N ARG A 173 5.03 16.28 6.52
CA ARG A 173 4.53 17.49 5.84
C ARG A 173 5.37 17.84 4.62
N HIS A 174 6.68 17.79 4.73
CA HIS A 174 7.60 18.10 3.63
C HIS A 174 7.47 17.11 2.47
N LEU A 175 7.42 15.81 2.78
CA LEU A 175 7.35 14.76 1.76
C LEU A 175 6.00 14.71 1.03
N TRP A 176 4.89 14.95 1.74
CA TRP A 176 3.55 14.57 1.27
C TRP A 176 2.47 15.63 1.50
N GLY A 177 2.79 16.74 2.14
CA GLY A 177 1.76 17.69 2.57
C GLY A 177 0.81 17.10 3.64
N ALA A 178 1.29 16.12 4.41
CA ALA A 178 0.47 15.45 5.43
C ALA A 178 -0.08 16.44 6.46
N ALA A 179 -1.34 16.27 6.85
CA ALA A 179 -2.00 17.14 7.82
C ALA A 179 -1.80 16.60 9.24
N PRO A 180 -1.36 17.42 10.21
CA PRO A 180 -1.25 16.99 11.60
C PRO A 180 -2.63 16.70 12.20
N VAL A 181 -2.67 15.78 13.18
CA VAL A 181 -3.85 15.45 13.97
C VAL A 181 -3.45 15.36 15.45
N ASP A 182 -4.38 15.65 16.34
CA ASP A 182 -4.14 15.64 17.79
C ASP A 182 -4.30 14.22 18.35
N MET A 183 -3.22 13.42 18.25
CA MET A 183 -3.14 12.06 18.76
C MET A 183 -1.68 11.71 19.12
N GLY A 184 -1.47 10.97 20.22
CA GLY A 184 -0.13 10.61 20.69
C GLY A 184 0.75 11.83 20.97
N ASP A 185 2.06 11.69 20.87
CA ASP A 185 3.00 12.81 20.96
C ASP A 185 3.14 13.54 19.63
N ALA A 186 2.94 12.83 18.53
CA ALA A 186 2.81 13.39 17.18
C ALA A 186 1.99 12.46 16.29
N ALA A 187 1.08 13.02 15.51
CA ALA A 187 0.37 12.24 14.50
C ALA A 187 0.04 13.06 13.26
N PHE A 188 -0.08 12.36 12.14
CA PHE A 188 -0.54 12.95 10.89
C PHE A 188 -1.53 12.04 10.19
N ARG A 189 -2.35 12.64 9.34
CA ARG A 189 -3.18 11.94 8.36
C ARG A 189 -2.77 12.31 6.94
N LEU A 190 -2.91 11.35 6.05
CA LEU A 190 -2.59 11.52 4.62
C LEU A 190 -3.60 10.76 3.76
N LEU A 191 -4.17 11.41 2.76
CA LEU A 191 -4.78 10.72 1.63
C LEU A 191 -3.63 10.19 0.75
N ALA A 192 -3.24 8.95 0.98
CA ALA A 192 -2.16 8.31 0.22
C ALA A 192 -2.56 8.06 -1.24
N LEU A 193 -3.85 7.81 -1.49
CA LEU A 193 -4.55 7.72 -2.77
C LEU A 193 -5.92 8.41 -2.59
N PRO A 194 -6.69 8.69 -3.64
CA PRO A 194 -7.95 9.44 -3.52
C PRO A 194 -8.96 8.91 -2.50
N LYS A 195 -8.94 7.60 -2.23
CA LYS A 195 -9.81 6.94 -1.24
C LYS A 195 -9.05 6.12 -0.20
N ALA A 196 -7.74 6.34 -0.05
CA ALA A 196 -6.90 5.64 0.91
C ALA A 196 -6.37 6.60 1.97
N LEU A 197 -7.13 6.80 3.04
CA LEU A 197 -6.76 7.65 4.17
C LEU A 197 -6.02 6.83 5.21
N VAL A 198 -4.79 7.25 5.52
CA VAL A 198 -3.87 6.60 6.45
C VAL A 198 -3.48 7.59 7.55
N TYR A 199 -3.33 7.07 8.77
CA TYR A 199 -2.87 7.83 9.94
C TYR A 199 -1.62 7.17 10.51
N TYR A 200 -0.65 7.98 10.91
CA TYR A 200 0.53 7.56 11.64
C TYR A 200 0.56 8.31 12.96
N THR A 201 0.61 7.58 14.07
CA THR A 201 0.68 8.14 15.43
C THR A 201 1.94 7.64 16.10
N LEU A 202 2.81 8.57 16.46
CA LEU A 202 4.04 8.34 17.22
C LEU A 202 3.79 8.61 18.70
N TYR A 203 4.25 7.68 19.53
CA TYR A 203 4.46 7.85 20.96
C TYR A 203 5.97 7.79 21.18
N GLU A 204 6.52 8.85 21.74
CA GLU A 204 7.95 8.95 22.01
C GLU A 204 8.42 7.99 23.10
N GLU A 205 9.70 7.70 23.08
CA GLU A 205 10.34 6.95 24.14
C GLU A 205 10.50 7.82 25.39
N ASP A 206 10.08 7.34 26.55
CA ASP A 206 10.28 7.94 27.84
C ASP A 206 11.04 6.98 28.80
N ASP A 207 11.12 7.32 30.09
CA ASP A 207 11.84 6.54 31.09
C ASP A 207 11.14 5.22 31.44
N GLU A 208 9.84 5.08 31.13
CA GLU A 208 9.02 3.91 31.47
C GLU A 208 8.68 3.06 30.23
N PHE A 209 8.53 3.70 29.06
CA PHE A 209 8.03 3.00 27.86
C PHE A 209 8.90 3.27 26.63
N PRO A 210 9.16 2.22 25.81
CA PRO A 210 9.82 2.40 24.53
C PRO A 210 8.90 3.12 23.54
N ALA A 211 9.50 3.81 22.56
CA ALA A 211 8.77 4.46 21.50
C ALA A 211 7.85 3.48 20.76
N ARG A 212 6.67 3.96 20.37
CA ARG A 212 5.66 3.17 19.66
C ARG A 212 5.11 3.92 18.45
N LEU A 213 4.98 3.26 17.34
CA LEU A 213 4.29 3.76 16.15
C LEU A 213 3.01 2.96 15.90
N VAL A 214 1.88 3.66 15.79
CA VAL A 214 0.59 3.09 15.44
C VAL A 214 0.21 3.58 14.05
N VAL A 215 -0.14 2.67 13.16
CA VAL A 215 -0.67 2.97 11.83
C VAL A 215 -2.13 2.56 11.83
N THR A 216 -3.01 3.48 11.46
CA THR A 216 -4.45 3.21 11.33
C THR A 216 -4.96 3.73 10.00
N PHE A 217 -6.14 3.28 9.62
CA PHE A 217 -6.72 3.49 8.32
C PHE A 217 -8.18 3.93 8.42
N ASP A 218 -8.70 4.55 7.37
CA ASP A 218 -10.16 4.59 7.22
C ASP A 218 -10.68 3.18 6.98
N ALA A 219 -11.78 2.81 7.61
CA ALA A 219 -12.34 1.46 7.56
C ALA A 219 -12.82 1.03 6.17
N SER A 220 -12.91 1.95 5.20
CA SER A 220 -13.21 1.62 3.80
C SER A 220 -11.99 1.16 3.01
N LEU A 221 -10.78 1.21 3.57
CA LEU A 221 -9.55 0.98 2.81
C LEU A 221 -9.51 -0.40 2.13
N ASP A 222 -10.00 -1.45 2.79
CA ASP A 222 -10.06 -2.81 2.24
C ASP A 222 -11.07 -2.98 1.08
N ARG A 223 -11.90 -1.95 0.82
CA ARG A 223 -12.78 -1.88 -0.35
C ARG A 223 -12.06 -1.34 -1.59
N HIS A 224 -10.91 -0.72 -1.39
CA HIS A 224 -10.14 -0.05 -2.45
C HIS A 224 -8.82 -0.75 -2.74
N LEU A 225 -8.22 -1.39 -1.74
CA LEU A 225 -6.96 -2.11 -1.84
C LEU A 225 -7.05 -3.45 -1.11
N PRO A 226 -6.56 -4.54 -1.70
CA PRO A 226 -6.37 -5.80 -0.98
C PRO A 226 -5.23 -5.66 0.05
N LEU A 227 -5.20 -6.54 1.05
CA LEU A 227 -4.31 -6.43 2.22
C LEU A 227 -2.82 -6.41 1.86
N ASP A 228 -2.41 -7.13 0.83
CA ASP A 228 -1.04 -7.12 0.31
C ASP A 228 -0.64 -5.78 -0.31
N ALA A 229 -1.55 -5.12 -1.03
CA ALA A 229 -1.34 -3.77 -1.54
C ALA A 229 -1.34 -2.72 -0.41
N ILE A 230 -2.14 -2.92 0.65
CA ILE A 230 -2.09 -2.09 1.86
C ILE A 230 -0.73 -2.24 2.55
N LEU A 231 -0.22 -3.47 2.68
CA LEU A 231 1.12 -3.72 3.21
C LEU A 231 2.21 -3.03 2.36
N ALA A 232 2.11 -3.13 1.03
CA ALA A 232 3.05 -2.46 0.13
C ALA A 232 3.01 -0.94 0.27
N LEU A 233 1.81 -0.35 0.40
CA LEU A 233 1.64 1.08 0.62
C LEU A 233 2.28 1.54 1.94
N VAL A 234 2.02 0.84 3.04
CA VAL A 234 2.61 1.17 4.35
C VAL A 234 4.13 1.02 4.33
N ASN A 235 4.66 -0.04 3.71
CA ASN A 235 6.11 -0.23 3.58
C ASN A 235 6.74 0.89 2.75
N LEU A 236 6.10 1.31 1.64
CA LEU A 236 6.54 2.44 0.83
C LEU A 236 6.58 3.74 1.64
N MET A 237 5.54 4.02 2.43
CA MET A 237 5.47 5.19 3.30
C MET A 237 6.55 5.14 4.38
N THR A 238 6.68 4.01 5.08
CA THR A 238 7.68 3.82 6.14
C THR A 238 9.11 4.02 5.63
N GLU A 239 9.45 3.44 4.49
CA GLU A 239 10.77 3.59 3.90
C GLU A 239 11.09 5.04 3.50
N ARG A 240 10.13 5.76 2.92
CA ARG A 240 10.31 7.17 2.54
C ARG A 240 10.40 8.08 3.75
N LEU A 241 9.62 7.82 4.78
CA LEU A 241 9.61 8.60 6.03
C LEU A 241 10.92 8.40 6.80
N ALA A 242 11.48 7.19 6.79
CA ALA A 242 12.71 6.85 7.49
C ALA A 242 14.00 7.32 6.80
N LYS A 243 13.96 7.69 5.52
CA LYS A 243 15.08 8.30 4.77
C LYS A 243 15.21 9.79 5.08
#